data_5bcf0f4f23def000afeaeb1e340d527d
#
_entry.id   5bcf0f4f23def000afeaeb1e340d527d
#
_cell.length_a   1.000
_cell.length_b   1.000
_cell.length_c   1.000
_cell.angle_alpha   90.00
_cell.angle_beta   90.00
_cell.angle_gamma   90.00
#
_symmetry.space_group_name_H-M   'P 1'
#
loop_
_entity.id
_entity.type
_entity.pdbx_description
1 polymer ?
#
loop_
_entity_poly.entity_id
_entity_poly.type
_entity_poly.pdbx_seq_one_letter_code
_entity_poly.pdbx_strand_id
1 'polypeptide(L)'
;MGHKMKPFFFCLLYMAVLGVLFFVIGRLLPKRWFHAERFPWRCVPSEQKLWKRLHVKQWQAKAPDMSRVFRKIMPAKKLTRETFDDLPRMIQETCVAEWTHFTLSLLGLALLSIWPGIGGVCMTALYILLGNLPFIIIQRYNRPRLQKLLIMKQRKNK
;
A
#
# COMPACT_ATOMS: atom_id res chain seq x y z
N MET A 1 33.10 -8.75 -14.92
CA MET A 1 32.06 -7.81 -14.40
C MET A 1 30.69 -8.06 -15.01
N GLY A 2 30.56 -8.39 -16.29
CA GLY A 2 29.25 -8.52 -16.97
C GLY A 2 28.30 -9.65 -16.47
N HIS A 3 28.81 -10.70 -15.86
CA HIS A 3 27.98 -11.85 -15.44
C HIS A 3 27.08 -11.54 -14.21
N LYS A 4 27.52 -10.66 -13.31
CA LYS A 4 26.75 -10.27 -12.10
C LYS A 4 25.71 -9.17 -12.38
N MET A 5 25.80 -8.45 -13.48
CA MET A 5 24.86 -7.38 -13.86
C MET A 5 23.53 -7.92 -14.40
N LYS A 6 23.54 -9.06 -15.08
CA LYS A 6 22.34 -9.67 -15.68
C LYS A 6 21.23 -9.96 -14.66
N PRO A 7 21.47 -10.69 -13.56
CA PRO A 7 20.42 -10.97 -12.58
C PRO A 7 19.89 -9.71 -11.90
N PHE A 8 20.70 -8.69 -11.69
CA PHE A 8 20.24 -7.40 -11.17
C PHE A 8 19.18 -6.76 -12.08
N PHE A 9 19.45 -6.68 -13.40
CA PHE A 9 18.49 -6.14 -14.35
C PHE A 9 17.21 -6.98 -14.45
N PHE A 10 17.33 -8.32 -14.36
CA PHE A 10 16.16 -9.20 -14.30
C PHE A 10 15.31 -8.95 -13.06
N CYS A 11 15.92 -8.74 -11.89
CA CYS A 11 15.20 -8.34 -10.67
C CYS A 11 14.46 -7.02 -10.85
N LEU A 12 15.12 -5.99 -11.42
CA LEU A 12 14.49 -4.69 -11.67
C LEU A 12 13.31 -4.82 -12.65
N LEU A 13 13.49 -5.56 -13.74
CA LEU A 13 12.44 -5.80 -14.71
C LEU A 13 11.25 -6.54 -14.08
N TYR A 14 11.52 -7.59 -13.31
CA TYR A 14 10.50 -8.35 -12.59
C TYR A 14 9.68 -7.45 -11.65
N MET A 15 10.35 -6.63 -10.82
CA MET A 15 9.68 -5.70 -9.92
C MET A 15 8.85 -4.65 -10.68
N ALA A 16 9.36 -4.13 -11.80
CA ALA A 16 8.65 -3.16 -12.63
C ALA A 16 7.38 -3.78 -13.25
N VAL A 17 7.49 -4.98 -13.83
CA VAL A 17 6.36 -5.71 -14.41
C VAL A 17 5.30 -6.00 -13.35
N LEU A 18 5.69 -6.50 -12.17
CA LEU A 18 4.76 -6.70 -11.06
C LEU A 18 4.10 -5.41 -10.62
N GLY A 19 4.86 -4.32 -10.51
CA GLY A 19 4.33 -3.01 -10.14
C GLY A 19 3.23 -2.53 -11.09
N VAL A 20 3.47 -2.60 -12.39
CA VAL A 20 2.48 -2.24 -13.43
C VAL A 20 1.27 -3.18 -13.38
N LEU A 21 1.51 -4.50 -13.32
CA LEU A 21 0.45 -5.49 -13.28
C LEU A 21 -0.48 -5.28 -12.08
N PHE A 22 0.07 -5.14 -10.88
CA PHE A 22 -0.71 -4.94 -9.67
C PHE A 22 -1.32 -3.54 -9.54
N PHE A 23 -0.75 -2.55 -10.20
CA PHE A 23 -1.42 -1.26 -10.38
C PHE A 23 -2.72 -1.42 -11.17
N VAL A 24 -2.70 -2.15 -12.28
CA VAL A 24 -3.89 -2.42 -13.10
C VAL A 24 -4.89 -3.30 -12.32
N ILE A 25 -4.43 -4.42 -11.76
CA ILE A 25 -5.27 -5.33 -10.98
C ILE A 25 -5.98 -4.59 -9.84
N GLY A 26 -5.25 -3.78 -9.06
CA GLY A 26 -5.83 -3.02 -7.95
C GLY A 26 -6.92 -2.03 -8.39
N ARG A 27 -6.89 -1.59 -9.65
CA ARG A 27 -7.95 -0.75 -10.25
C ARG A 27 -9.18 -1.53 -10.67
N LEU A 28 -8.96 -2.73 -11.21
CA LEU A 28 -10.03 -3.59 -11.74
C LEU A 28 -10.75 -4.36 -10.63
N LEU A 29 -10.11 -4.58 -9.48
CA LEU A 29 -10.70 -5.31 -8.36
C LEU A 29 -11.99 -4.66 -7.87
N PRO A 30 -13.09 -5.45 -7.74
CA PRO A 30 -14.34 -4.97 -7.20
C PRO A 30 -14.17 -4.54 -5.74
N LYS A 31 -14.30 -3.24 -5.47
CA LYS A 31 -14.10 -2.69 -4.11
C LYS A 31 -15.07 -3.26 -3.08
N ARG A 32 -16.22 -3.75 -3.51
CA ARG A 32 -17.21 -4.44 -2.67
C ARG A 32 -16.68 -5.70 -1.96
N TRP A 33 -15.57 -6.27 -2.41
CA TRP A 33 -14.94 -7.43 -1.76
C TRP A 33 -14.12 -7.03 -0.53
N PHE A 34 -13.80 -5.76 -0.40
CA PHE A 34 -12.91 -5.22 0.63
C PHE A 34 -13.72 -4.56 1.76
N HIS A 35 -13.92 -5.31 2.84
CA HIS A 35 -14.67 -4.87 4.02
C HIS A 35 -13.72 -4.53 5.16
N ALA A 36 -13.52 -3.24 5.42
CA ALA A 36 -12.60 -2.74 6.44
C ALA A 36 -12.91 -3.22 7.87
N GLU A 37 -14.16 -3.68 8.11
CA GLU A 37 -14.63 -4.18 9.41
C GLU A 37 -14.33 -5.68 9.61
N ARG A 38 -13.95 -6.40 8.56
CA ARG A 38 -13.71 -7.85 8.58
C ARG A 38 -12.23 -8.18 8.50
N PHE A 39 -11.86 -9.37 9.05
CA PHE A 39 -10.52 -9.93 8.83
C PHE A 39 -10.28 -10.16 7.32
N PRO A 40 -9.08 -9.89 6.80
CA PRO A 40 -7.86 -9.42 7.47
C PRO A 40 -7.75 -7.90 7.60
N TRP A 41 -8.71 -7.10 7.09
CA TRP A 41 -8.63 -5.65 6.97
C TRP A 41 -8.90 -4.90 8.28
N ARG A 42 -9.58 -5.55 9.22
CA ARG A 42 -9.90 -4.95 10.51
C ARG A 42 -8.63 -4.53 11.25
N CYS A 43 -8.56 -3.24 11.60
CA CYS A 43 -7.46 -2.70 12.41
C CYS A 43 -7.80 -2.83 13.90
N VAL A 44 -6.83 -3.27 14.70
CA VAL A 44 -6.99 -3.40 16.15
C VAL A 44 -6.37 -2.21 16.89
N PRO A 45 -6.90 -1.85 18.10
CA PRO A 45 -6.38 -0.70 18.85
C PRO A 45 -4.89 -0.79 19.22
N SER A 46 -4.37 -2.01 19.44
CA SER A 46 -2.95 -2.24 19.73
C SER A 46 -2.03 -1.81 18.59
N GLU A 47 -2.43 -2.04 17.34
CA GLU A 47 -1.69 -1.58 16.16
C GLU A 47 -1.57 -0.06 16.14
N GLN A 48 -2.64 0.66 16.50
CA GLN A 48 -2.63 2.13 16.50
C GLN A 48 -1.64 2.70 17.52
N LYS A 49 -1.44 2.01 18.65
CA LYS A 49 -0.40 2.37 19.64
C LYS A 49 1.01 2.17 19.03
N LEU A 50 1.21 1.05 18.32
CA LEU A 50 2.48 0.78 17.64
C LEU A 50 2.78 1.82 16.56
N TRP A 51 1.82 2.16 15.71
CA TRP A 51 2.01 3.14 14.65
C TRP A 51 2.29 4.55 15.18
N LYS A 52 1.73 4.91 16.35
CA LYS A 52 2.08 6.15 17.05
C LYS A 52 3.52 6.14 17.53
N ARG A 53 4.00 5.03 18.13
CA ARG A 53 5.39 4.87 18.56
C ARG A 53 6.37 4.96 17.40
N LEU A 54 6.03 4.37 16.25
CA LEU A 54 6.82 4.43 15.02
C LEU A 54 6.73 5.79 14.29
N HIS A 55 6.03 6.77 14.86
CA HIS A 55 5.88 8.12 14.31
C HIS A 55 5.38 8.13 12.84
N VAL A 56 4.49 7.18 12.49
CA VAL A 56 3.98 7.01 11.11
C VAL A 56 3.43 8.33 10.55
N LYS A 57 2.78 9.15 11.38
CA LYS A 57 2.26 10.47 10.98
C LYS A 57 3.34 11.36 10.35
N GLN A 58 4.58 11.29 10.82
CA GLN A 58 5.66 12.18 10.39
C GLN A 58 6.25 11.73 9.05
N TRP A 59 6.55 10.44 8.92
CA TRP A 59 7.23 9.96 7.72
C TRP A 59 6.27 9.57 6.58
N GLN A 60 4.99 9.24 6.85
CA GLN A 60 4.04 8.94 5.77
C GLN A 60 3.89 10.09 4.76
N ALA A 61 4.07 11.34 5.19
CA ALA A 61 4.00 12.49 4.31
C ALA A 61 5.16 12.56 3.30
N LYS A 62 6.27 11.88 3.61
CA LYS A 62 7.46 11.77 2.75
C LYS A 62 7.40 10.56 1.83
N ALA A 63 6.50 9.59 2.10
CA ALA A 63 6.34 8.42 1.25
C ALA A 63 5.90 8.83 -0.17
N PRO A 64 6.44 8.17 -1.21
CA PRO A 64 6.04 8.43 -2.59
C PRO A 64 4.54 8.21 -2.76
N ASP A 65 3.83 9.25 -3.17
CA ASP A 65 2.39 9.17 -3.43
C ASP A 65 2.16 9.13 -4.95
N MET A 66 1.87 7.94 -5.45
CA MET A 66 1.60 7.72 -6.87
C MET A 66 0.37 8.50 -7.36
N SER A 67 -0.54 8.90 -6.48
CA SER A 67 -1.66 9.78 -6.85
C SER A 67 -1.21 11.17 -7.27
N ARG A 68 -0.02 11.60 -6.83
CA ARG A 68 0.59 12.86 -7.29
C ARG A 68 1.17 12.76 -8.70
N VAL A 69 1.72 11.59 -9.04
CA VAL A 69 2.31 11.30 -10.36
C VAL A 69 1.20 11.08 -11.40
N PHE A 70 0.16 10.33 -11.03
CA PHE A 70 -0.95 9.97 -11.91
C PHE A 70 -2.26 10.68 -11.53
N ARG A 71 -2.22 12.02 -11.36
CA ARG A 71 -3.37 12.83 -10.95
C ARG A 71 -4.63 12.62 -11.80
N LYS A 72 -4.48 12.38 -13.11
CA LYS A 72 -5.60 12.16 -14.02
C LYS A 72 -6.26 10.79 -13.84
N ILE A 73 -5.53 9.81 -13.31
CA ILE A 73 -5.95 8.42 -13.24
C ILE A 73 -6.27 8.00 -11.80
N MET A 74 -5.63 8.66 -10.80
CA MET A 74 -5.84 8.38 -9.38
C MET A 74 -6.55 9.53 -8.69
N PRO A 75 -7.68 9.27 -7.99
CA PRO A 75 -8.31 10.28 -7.15
C PRO A 75 -7.32 10.75 -6.06
N ALA A 76 -7.35 12.03 -5.75
CA ALA A 76 -6.49 12.60 -4.73
C ALA A 76 -6.74 11.90 -3.38
N LYS A 77 -5.68 11.34 -2.78
CA LYS A 77 -5.75 10.74 -1.44
C LYS A 77 -5.82 11.77 -0.30
N LYS A 78 -5.81 13.08 -0.64
CA LYS A 78 -6.00 14.15 0.34
C LYS A 78 -7.49 14.35 0.59
N LEU A 79 -7.85 14.52 1.85
CA LEU A 79 -9.18 14.98 2.28
C LEU A 79 -9.40 16.42 1.78
N THR A 80 -10.12 16.53 0.67
CA THR A 80 -10.72 17.77 0.16
C THR A 80 -12.21 17.73 0.44
N ARG A 81 -12.94 18.85 0.26
CA ARG A 81 -14.41 18.82 0.39
C ARG A 81 -15.05 17.78 -0.52
N GLU A 82 -14.58 17.65 -1.75
CA GLU A 82 -15.07 16.69 -2.75
C GLU A 82 -14.80 15.23 -2.34
N THR A 83 -13.60 14.93 -1.81
CA THR A 83 -13.24 13.57 -1.35
C THR A 83 -13.88 13.21 -0.01
N PHE A 84 -14.35 14.20 0.76
CA PHE A 84 -15.07 13.96 2.02
C PHE A 84 -16.41 13.26 1.77
N ASP A 85 -17.00 13.41 0.61
CA ASP A 85 -18.24 12.72 0.25
C ASP A 85 -18.00 11.26 -0.14
N ASP A 86 -16.79 10.89 -0.54
CA ASP A 86 -16.41 9.54 -0.98
C ASP A 86 -15.61 8.74 0.10
N LEU A 87 -15.78 9.09 1.40
CA LEU A 87 -15.11 8.40 2.51
C LEU A 87 -15.25 6.87 2.49
N PRO A 88 -16.45 6.28 2.21
CA PRO A 88 -16.59 4.83 2.13
C PRO A 88 -15.67 4.21 1.09
N ARG A 89 -15.56 4.82 -0.08
CA ARG A 89 -14.67 4.38 -1.15
C ARG A 89 -13.21 4.51 -0.77
N MET A 90 -12.83 5.64 -0.14
CA MET A 90 -11.46 5.83 0.34
C MET A 90 -11.05 4.74 1.34
N ILE A 91 -11.95 4.33 2.25
CA ILE A 91 -11.73 3.24 3.21
C ILE A 91 -11.49 1.92 2.46
N GLN A 92 -12.31 1.58 1.48
CA GLN A 92 -12.13 0.38 0.65
C GLN A 92 -10.80 0.42 -0.13
N GLU A 93 -10.42 1.56 -0.67
CA GLU A 93 -9.15 1.74 -1.38
C GLU A 93 -7.93 1.51 -0.47
N THR A 94 -8.02 1.81 0.83
CA THR A 94 -6.95 1.43 1.76
C THR A 94 -6.80 -0.09 1.89
N CYS A 95 -7.90 -0.84 1.83
CA CYS A 95 -7.86 -2.31 1.88
C CYS A 95 -7.26 -2.90 0.59
N VAL A 96 -7.67 -2.37 -0.57
CA VAL A 96 -7.09 -2.77 -1.88
C VAL A 96 -5.59 -2.50 -1.91
N ALA A 97 -5.16 -1.32 -1.48
CA ALA A 97 -3.74 -0.97 -1.47
C ALA A 97 -2.94 -1.86 -0.50
N GLU A 98 -3.47 -2.16 0.69
CA GLU A 98 -2.86 -3.10 1.63
C GLU A 98 -2.70 -4.48 1.00
N TRP A 99 -3.75 -5.02 0.39
CA TRP A 99 -3.73 -6.29 -0.32
C TRP A 99 -2.68 -6.30 -1.44
N THR A 100 -2.66 -5.24 -2.26
CA THR A 100 -1.69 -5.10 -3.35
C THR A 100 -0.26 -5.20 -2.84
N HIS A 101 0.11 -4.40 -1.84
CA HIS A 101 1.47 -4.39 -1.30
C HIS A 101 1.81 -5.69 -0.56
N PHE A 102 0.84 -6.31 0.12
CA PHE A 102 1.02 -7.62 0.74
C PHE A 102 1.33 -8.69 -0.31
N THR A 103 0.54 -8.76 -1.38
CA THR A 103 0.74 -9.73 -2.47
C THR A 103 2.06 -9.48 -3.20
N LEU A 104 2.41 -8.21 -3.46
CA LEU A 104 3.71 -7.85 -4.03
C LEU A 104 4.87 -8.29 -3.14
N SER A 105 4.73 -8.22 -1.80
CA SER A 105 5.74 -8.72 -0.87
C SER A 105 5.93 -10.23 -0.99
N LEU A 106 4.84 -10.99 -1.09
CA LEU A 106 4.89 -12.45 -1.29
C LEU A 106 5.54 -12.81 -2.63
N LEU A 107 5.12 -12.16 -3.71
CA LEU A 107 5.71 -12.38 -5.04
C LEU A 107 7.16 -11.91 -5.12
N GLY A 108 7.54 -10.93 -4.30
CA GLY A 108 8.92 -10.48 -4.16
C GLY A 108 9.89 -11.56 -3.68
N LEU A 109 9.41 -12.61 -3.02
CA LEU A 109 10.26 -13.76 -2.63
C LEU A 109 10.87 -14.50 -3.83
N ALA A 110 10.26 -14.40 -5.01
CA ALA A 110 10.81 -14.97 -6.24
C ALA A 110 12.16 -14.33 -6.65
N LEU A 111 12.47 -13.13 -6.15
CA LEU A 111 13.78 -12.49 -6.38
C LEU A 111 14.94 -13.35 -5.86
N LEU A 112 14.73 -14.16 -4.82
CA LEU A 112 15.71 -15.11 -4.30
C LEU A 112 16.09 -16.17 -5.35
N SER A 113 15.14 -16.58 -6.18
CA SER A 113 15.36 -17.56 -7.26
C SER A 113 15.95 -16.89 -8.51
N ILE A 114 15.56 -15.65 -8.80
CA ILE A 114 16.09 -14.88 -9.96
C ILE A 114 17.57 -14.53 -9.76
N TRP A 115 17.94 -14.20 -8.53
CA TRP A 115 19.32 -13.91 -8.17
C TRP A 115 19.74 -14.68 -6.90
N PRO A 116 20.18 -15.95 -7.04
CA PRO A 116 20.63 -16.74 -5.90
C PRO A 116 21.81 -16.09 -5.17
N GLY A 117 21.80 -16.16 -3.84
CA GLY A 117 22.85 -15.62 -2.97
C GLY A 117 22.52 -14.23 -2.40
N ILE A 118 23.53 -13.56 -1.87
CA ILE A 118 23.39 -12.33 -1.09
C ILE A 118 22.72 -11.19 -1.89
N GLY A 119 22.95 -11.14 -3.21
CA GLY A 119 22.34 -10.12 -4.07
C GLY A 119 20.82 -10.22 -4.09
N GLY A 120 20.27 -11.43 -4.28
CA GLY A 120 18.83 -11.65 -4.25
C GLY A 120 18.23 -11.42 -2.85
N VAL A 121 18.95 -11.82 -1.79
CA VAL A 121 18.52 -11.53 -0.40
C VAL A 121 18.40 -10.03 -0.18
N CYS A 122 19.42 -9.25 -0.55
CA CYS A 122 19.39 -7.79 -0.44
C CYS A 122 18.26 -7.16 -1.26
N MET A 123 18.08 -7.59 -2.52
CA MET A 123 17.00 -7.08 -3.38
C MET A 123 15.62 -7.41 -2.81
N THR A 124 15.41 -8.64 -2.33
CA THR A 124 14.16 -9.05 -1.69
C THR A 124 13.89 -8.24 -0.42
N ALA A 125 14.88 -8.08 0.43
CA ALA A 125 14.77 -7.29 1.66
C ALA A 125 14.42 -5.83 1.35
N LEU A 126 15.11 -5.19 0.42
CA LEU A 126 14.82 -3.81 -0.02
C LEU A 126 13.40 -3.70 -0.59
N TYR A 127 12.99 -4.65 -1.45
CA TYR A 127 11.67 -4.64 -2.07
C TYR A 127 10.55 -4.78 -1.04
N ILE A 128 10.72 -5.68 -0.06
CA ILE A 128 9.71 -5.89 0.99
C ILE A 128 9.74 -4.75 2.00
N LEU A 129 10.90 -4.44 2.59
CA LEU A 129 11.00 -3.54 3.73
C LEU A 129 10.87 -2.06 3.35
N LEU A 130 11.32 -1.66 2.17
CA LEU A 130 11.24 -0.26 1.72
C LEU A 130 10.18 -0.05 0.65
N GLY A 131 9.97 -1.03 -0.23
CA GLY A 131 9.03 -0.91 -1.35
C GLY A 131 7.57 -1.22 -0.97
N ASN A 132 7.31 -2.09 -0.01
CA ASN A 132 5.95 -2.55 0.26
C ASN A 132 5.49 -2.37 1.71
N LEU A 133 6.29 -2.74 2.70
CA LEU A 133 5.90 -2.68 4.12
C LEU A 133 5.48 -1.27 4.59
N PRO A 134 6.18 -0.18 4.23
CA PRO A 134 5.75 1.17 4.63
C PRO A 134 4.36 1.52 4.11
N PHE A 135 4.01 1.08 2.89
CA PHE A 135 2.69 1.33 2.31
C PHE A 135 1.59 0.54 3.01
N ILE A 136 1.84 -0.72 3.40
CA ILE A 136 0.92 -1.50 4.24
C ILE A 136 0.66 -0.76 5.55
N ILE A 137 1.72 -0.31 6.23
CA ILE A 137 1.63 0.43 7.50
C ILE A 137 0.80 1.71 7.33
N ILE A 138 1.04 2.49 6.26
CA ILE A 138 0.29 3.71 5.97
C ILE A 138 -1.20 3.43 5.82
N GLN A 139 -1.58 2.35 5.11
CA GLN A 139 -3.00 2.01 4.94
C GLN A 139 -3.66 1.64 6.27
N ARG A 140 -3.00 0.79 7.07
CA ARG A 140 -3.50 0.39 8.41
C ARG A 140 -3.51 1.54 9.41
N TYR A 141 -2.61 2.50 9.28
CA TYR A 141 -2.59 3.71 10.10
C TYR A 141 -3.72 4.67 9.75
N ASN A 142 -4.03 4.85 8.46
CA ASN A 142 -5.01 5.84 8.01
C ASN A 142 -6.46 5.32 8.05
N ARG A 143 -6.69 4.03 7.86
CA ARG A 143 -8.04 3.43 7.80
C ARG A 143 -8.91 3.76 9.00
N PRO A 144 -8.51 3.55 10.27
CA PRO A 144 -9.35 3.87 11.42
C PRO A 144 -9.67 5.37 11.54
N ARG A 145 -8.83 6.23 10.99
CA ARG A 145 -9.06 7.69 10.97
C ARG A 145 -10.14 8.05 9.98
N LEU A 146 -10.12 7.45 8.78
CA LEU A 146 -11.17 7.60 7.79
C LEU A 146 -12.51 7.07 8.29
N GLN A 147 -12.51 5.89 8.97
CA GLN A 147 -13.70 5.32 9.61
C GLN A 147 -14.28 6.26 10.67
N LYS A 148 -13.44 6.84 11.54
CA LYS A 148 -13.88 7.82 12.53
C LYS A 148 -14.49 9.05 11.88
N LEU A 149 -13.91 9.58 10.80
CA LEU A 149 -14.47 10.70 10.04
C LEU A 149 -15.82 10.37 9.43
N LEU A 150 -15.98 9.16 8.89
CA LEU A 150 -17.24 8.69 8.34
C LEU A 150 -18.34 8.65 9.41
N ILE A 151 -18.04 8.11 10.60
CA ILE A 151 -18.99 8.07 11.73
C ILE A 151 -19.39 9.49 12.16
N MET A 152 -18.42 10.42 12.26
CA MET A 152 -18.73 11.82 12.61
C MET A 152 -19.59 12.50 11.56
N LYS A 153 -19.35 12.27 10.25
CA LYS A 153 -20.18 12.77 9.16
C LYS A 153 -21.63 12.28 9.28
N GLN A 154 -21.80 10.97 9.52
CA GLN A 154 -23.12 10.37 9.67
C GLN A 154 -23.91 10.93 10.87
N ARG A 155 -23.21 11.22 12.00
CA ARG A 155 -23.84 11.84 13.18
C ARG A 155 -24.27 13.29 12.95
N LYS A 156 -23.54 14.04 12.11
CA LYS A 156 -23.89 15.43 11.81
C LYS A 156 -25.09 15.54 10.85
N ASN A 157 -25.34 14.51 10.07
CA ASN A 157 -26.43 14.47 9.09
C ASN A 157 -27.73 13.86 9.63
N LYS A 158 -27.74 13.42 10.91
CA LYS A 158 -28.92 13.04 11.71
C LYS A 158 -29.37 14.20 12.58
#